data_b686d3ceef6b49ff5b79de364f9e5eca
#
_entry.id   b686d3ceef6b49ff5b79de364f9e5eca
#
_cell.length_a   1.000
_cell.length_b   1.000
_cell.length_c   1.000
_cell.angle_alpha   90.00
_cell.angle_beta   90.00
_cell.angle_gamma   90.00
#
_symmetry.space_group_name_H-M   'P 1'
#
loop_
_entity.id
_entity.type
_entity.pdbx_description
1 polymer ?
#
loop_
_entity_poly.entity_id
_entity_poly.type
_entity_poly.pdbx_seq_one_letter_code
_entity_poly.pdbx_strand_id
1 'polypeptide(L)'
;MRPSIKYLSDAEVVRVHEKALEMLEDLGMKFEGAEAREYFAKAGAEVSGQIVKIPRSIIEEGLKTVPKREEFVLYGRTPDKDVHVKDRVPSLAAMTMATHVLDPETGLRRKATDRDLALITRIMEKLDTVTIASALVTPQDVPMAASDWYTWATSIKNTTKHITGGAVGKEGVRDAIKMASLAVGSEEEFLKRPFISFWVLTMPPLRVDENTSNVLMEAAVHKVPSVISSGGILGMTSPMSVESALVHTHAETLACIALSQLVNPGAPVIYSSYVRSMDMKTMCINMSSPESIIMKVGMSQMGDYVGLPTKMPANLRDGKVLDAQAGFETAMGGLAR
;
A
#
# COMPACT_ATOMS: atom_id res chain seq x y z
N MET A 1 24.36 -15.30 -5.92
CA MET A 1 24.44 -13.83 -5.72
C MET A 1 23.24 -13.24 -6.45
N ARG A 2 22.39 -12.45 -5.77
CA ARG A 2 21.28 -11.72 -6.42
C ARG A 2 21.75 -10.29 -6.66
N PRO A 3 21.65 -9.73 -7.86
CA PRO A 3 21.97 -8.34 -8.10
C PRO A 3 21.00 -7.47 -7.28
N SER A 4 21.49 -6.38 -6.71
CA SER A 4 20.67 -5.38 -6.04
C SER A 4 21.04 -4.01 -6.55
N ILE A 5 20.05 -3.19 -6.84
CA ILE A 5 20.23 -1.79 -7.20
C ILE A 5 20.02 -0.97 -5.93
N LYS A 6 21.00 -0.12 -5.60
CA LYS A 6 20.90 0.85 -4.50
C LYS A 6 21.00 2.25 -5.08
N TYR A 7 20.16 3.15 -4.59
CA TYR A 7 20.23 4.57 -4.89
C TYR A 7 20.92 5.34 -3.76
N LEU A 8 20.58 5.01 -2.51
CA LEU A 8 21.15 5.63 -1.32
C LEU A 8 22.33 4.80 -0.79
N SER A 9 23.39 5.46 -0.36
CA SER A 9 24.39 4.85 0.52
C SER A 9 23.80 4.58 1.91
N ASP A 10 24.45 3.74 2.69
CA ASP A 10 23.98 3.41 4.04
C ASP A 10 23.91 4.64 4.95
N ALA A 11 24.83 5.62 4.80
CA ALA A 11 24.80 6.87 5.53
C ALA A 11 23.63 7.77 5.11
N GLU A 12 23.27 7.78 3.83
CA GLU A 12 22.11 8.53 3.34
C GLU A 12 20.79 7.92 3.80
N VAL A 13 20.69 6.59 3.87
CA VAL A 13 19.53 5.90 4.44
C VAL A 13 19.28 6.34 5.89
N VAL A 14 20.35 6.34 6.72
CA VAL A 14 20.27 6.84 8.11
C VAL A 14 19.82 8.31 8.13
N ARG A 15 20.42 9.16 7.30
CA ARG A 15 20.07 10.59 7.24
C ARG A 15 18.61 10.82 6.83
N VAL A 16 18.09 10.07 5.86
CA VAL A 16 16.67 10.14 5.46
C VAL A 16 15.77 9.76 6.62
N HIS A 17 16.10 8.70 7.37
CA HIS A 17 15.33 8.28 8.52
C HIS A 17 15.32 9.35 9.63
N GLU A 18 16.51 9.84 10.01
CA GLU A 18 16.64 10.89 11.04
C GLU A 18 15.85 12.14 10.68
N LYS A 19 15.94 12.60 9.43
CA LYS A 19 15.20 13.77 8.96
C LYS A 19 13.68 13.54 8.89
N ALA A 20 13.23 12.31 8.68
CA ALA A 20 11.82 11.97 8.76
C ALA A 20 11.28 12.01 10.20
N LEU A 21 12.09 11.56 11.18
CA LEU A 21 11.77 11.67 12.60
C LEU A 21 11.71 13.14 13.05
N GLU A 22 12.73 13.94 12.71
CA GLU A 22 12.74 15.38 12.98
C GLU A 22 11.50 16.08 12.38
N MET A 23 11.12 15.74 11.14
CA MET A 23 9.92 16.29 10.49
C MET A 23 8.64 15.98 11.26
N LEU A 24 8.49 14.78 11.79
CA LEU A 24 7.33 14.39 12.59
C LEU A 24 7.30 15.05 13.97
N GLU A 25 8.46 15.29 14.59
CA GLU A 25 8.56 15.99 15.87
C GLU A 25 8.30 17.50 15.72
N ASP A 26 8.89 18.15 14.71
CA ASP A 26 8.87 19.60 14.55
C ASP A 26 7.59 20.10 13.87
N LEU A 27 7.23 19.49 12.73
CA LEU A 27 6.08 19.89 11.92
C LEU A 27 4.83 19.07 12.26
N GLY A 28 5.01 17.77 12.55
CA GLY A 28 3.92 16.84 12.76
C GLY A 28 3.22 16.44 11.46
N MET A 29 2.11 15.72 11.62
CA MET A 29 1.28 15.26 10.53
C MET A 29 -0.21 15.51 10.84
N LYS A 30 -0.98 15.84 9.82
CA LYS A 30 -2.42 16.07 9.94
C LYS A 30 -3.17 14.74 9.95
N PHE A 31 -3.89 14.47 11.05
CA PHE A 31 -4.85 13.38 11.17
C PHE A 31 -6.25 13.93 11.30
N GLU A 32 -7.11 13.72 10.31
CA GLU A 32 -8.48 14.24 10.33
C GLU A 32 -9.39 13.47 11.29
N GLY A 33 -9.16 12.17 11.46
CA GLY A 33 -9.90 11.32 12.39
C GLY A 33 -9.63 11.67 13.86
N ALA A 34 -10.66 11.97 14.64
CA ALA A 34 -10.53 12.32 16.06
C ALA A 34 -9.92 11.16 16.87
N GLU A 35 -10.39 9.94 16.63
CA GLU A 35 -9.92 8.75 17.34
C GLU A 35 -8.41 8.49 17.11
N ALA A 36 -7.92 8.69 15.88
CA ALA A 36 -6.47 8.58 15.61
C ALA A 36 -5.66 9.58 16.45
N ARG A 37 -6.13 10.83 16.56
CA ARG A 37 -5.47 11.83 17.41
C ARG A 37 -5.52 11.47 18.90
N GLU A 38 -6.59 10.84 19.37
CA GLU A 38 -6.67 10.35 20.75
C GLU A 38 -5.64 9.27 21.06
N TYR A 39 -5.39 8.33 20.14
CA TYR A 39 -4.32 7.33 20.32
C TYR A 39 -2.95 7.99 20.47
N PHE A 40 -2.64 8.95 19.63
CA PHE A 40 -1.39 9.69 19.73
C PHE A 40 -1.29 10.54 21.02
N ALA A 41 -2.38 11.23 21.39
CA ALA A 41 -2.41 12.02 22.62
C ALA A 41 -2.19 11.16 23.87
N LYS A 42 -2.83 9.98 23.94
CA LYS A 42 -2.64 9.02 25.04
C LYS A 42 -1.21 8.50 25.11
N ALA A 43 -0.51 8.42 23.97
CA ALA A 43 0.89 8.03 23.89
C ALA A 43 1.87 9.16 24.19
N GLY A 44 1.40 10.40 24.41
CA GLY A 44 2.22 11.55 24.77
C GLY A 44 2.59 12.47 23.61
N ALA A 45 1.96 12.32 22.44
CA ALA A 45 2.16 13.26 21.35
C ALA A 45 1.43 14.59 21.60
N GLU A 46 2.00 15.69 21.13
CA GLU A 46 1.34 17.00 21.14
C GLU A 46 0.31 17.07 20.02
N VAL A 47 -0.95 17.36 20.38
CA VAL A 47 -2.06 17.49 19.44
C VAL A 47 -2.57 18.92 19.43
N SER A 48 -2.45 19.61 18.30
CA SER A 48 -2.97 20.96 18.08
C SER A 48 -3.95 20.97 16.92
N GLY A 49 -5.24 21.03 17.23
CA GLY A 49 -6.30 20.90 16.23
C GLY A 49 -6.25 19.52 15.55
N GLN A 50 -5.90 19.47 14.28
CA GLN A 50 -5.73 18.23 13.53
C GLN A 50 -4.27 17.83 13.33
N ILE A 51 -3.33 18.66 13.75
CA ILE A 51 -1.89 18.37 13.64
C ILE A 51 -1.44 17.60 14.88
N VAL A 52 -0.71 16.53 14.64
CA VAL A 52 -0.11 15.67 15.66
C VAL A 52 1.41 15.75 15.47
N LYS A 53 2.12 16.33 16.43
CA LYS A 53 3.58 16.26 16.52
C LYS A 53 3.95 14.96 17.22
N ILE A 54 4.64 14.09 16.51
CA ILE A 54 4.88 12.72 16.96
C ILE A 54 6.32 12.60 17.46
N PRO A 55 6.53 12.46 18.78
CA PRO A 55 7.85 12.24 19.34
C PRO A 55 8.53 11.00 18.73
N ARG A 56 9.82 11.10 18.51
CA ARG A 56 10.68 10.00 18.03
C ARG A 56 10.43 8.69 18.77
N SER A 57 10.29 8.75 20.10
CA SER A 57 10.07 7.58 20.95
C SER A 57 8.82 6.78 20.57
N ILE A 58 7.75 7.43 20.12
CA ILE A 58 6.53 6.76 19.68
C ILE A 58 6.77 5.97 18.38
N ILE A 59 7.52 6.56 17.45
CA ILE A 59 7.88 5.88 16.19
C ILE A 59 8.79 4.69 16.46
N GLU A 60 9.84 4.88 17.25
CA GLU A 60 10.81 3.83 17.58
C GLU A 60 10.16 2.67 18.31
N GLU A 61 9.25 2.93 19.26
CA GLU A 61 8.50 1.89 19.95
C GLU A 61 7.57 1.13 18.98
N GLY A 62 6.86 1.83 18.12
CA GLY A 62 6.07 1.21 17.07
C GLY A 62 6.90 0.32 16.15
N LEU A 63 8.11 0.76 15.78
CA LEU A 63 9.01 -0.04 14.95
C LEU A 63 9.56 -1.29 15.67
N LYS A 64 9.58 -1.34 17.01
CA LYS A 64 9.97 -2.55 17.76
C LYS A 64 8.87 -3.60 17.78
N THR A 65 7.62 -3.18 17.83
CA THR A 65 6.47 -4.08 18.01
C THR A 65 5.93 -4.63 16.69
N VAL A 66 6.14 -3.94 15.56
CA VAL A 66 5.66 -4.37 14.25
C VAL A 66 6.39 -5.66 13.79
N PRO A 67 5.66 -6.68 13.28
CA PRO A 67 6.25 -7.92 12.77
C PRO A 67 7.28 -7.66 11.67
N LYS A 68 8.46 -8.26 11.80
CA LYS A 68 9.55 -8.07 10.84
C LYS A 68 9.40 -8.98 9.63
N ARG A 69 10.11 -8.65 8.55
CA ARG A 69 10.08 -9.38 7.26
C ARG A 69 10.30 -10.89 7.42
N GLU A 70 11.20 -11.29 8.30
CA GLU A 70 11.59 -12.68 8.49
C GLU A 70 10.43 -13.56 8.99
N GLU A 71 9.49 -12.96 9.69
CA GLU A 71 8.31 -13.62 10.27
C GLU A 71 7.05 -13.42 9.43
N PHE A 72 7.13 -12.60 8.37
CA PHE A 72 5.95 -12.13 7.65
C PHE A 72 5.51 -13.12 6.56
N VAL A 73 4.26 -13.54 6.65
CA VAL A 73 3.62 -14.39 5.64
C VAL A 73 2.34 -13.71 5.17
N LEU A 74 2.20 -13.55 3.87
CA LEU A 74 0.92 -13.23 3.24
C LEU A 74 0.21 -14.54 2.91
N TYR A 75 -0.76 -14.90 3.71
CA TYR A 75 -1.50 -16.14 3.55
C TYR A 75 -2.37 -16.11 2.31
N GLY A 76 -2.34 -17.19 1.53
CA GLY A 76 -3.41 -17.50 0.59
C GLY A 76 -4.58 -18.17 1.33
N ARG A 77 -5.71 -18.33 0.68
CA ARG A 77 -6.83 -19.11 1.23
C ARG A 77 -6.46 -20.58 1.41
N THR A 78 -5.52 -21.08 0.60
CA THR A 78 -4.93 -22.41 0.74
C THR A 78 -3.42 -22.29 0.97
N PRO A 79 -2.78 -23.22 1.72
CA PRO A 79 -1.36 -23.12 2.10
C PRO A 79 -0.38 -23.08 0.91
N ASP A 80 -0.73 -23.68 -0.23
CA ASP A 80 0.08 -23.66 -1.45
C ASP A 80 0.15 -22.27 -2.11
N LYS A 81 -0.68 -21.32 -1.67
CA LYS A 81 -0.72 -19.93 -2.13
C LYS A 81 -0.09 -18.96 -1.15
N ASP A 82 0.54 -19.44 -0.08
CA ASP A 82 1.23 -18.58 0.87
C ASP A 82 2.48 -17.94 0.27
N VAL A 83 2.68 -16.66 0.59
CA VAL A 83 3.87 -15.90 0.18
C VAL A 83 4.74 -15.62 1.40
N HIS A 84 5.86 -16.31 1.49
CA HIS A 84 6.86 -16.12 2.54
C HIS A 84 7.83 -14.99 2.15
N VAL A 85 7.66 -13.83 2.78
CA VAL A 85 8.42 -12.62 2.41
C VAL A 85 9.92 -12.75 2.74
N LYS A 86 10.28 -13.56 3.73
CA LYS A 86 11.68 -13.87 4.12
C LYS A 86 12.54 -14.38 2.95
N ASP A 87 11.93 -15.09 2.01
CA ASP A 87 12.66 -15.72 0.91
C ASP A 87 13.20 -14.70 -0.11
N ARG A 88 12.78 -13.43 0.01
CA ARG A 88 13.16 -12.32 -0.87
C ARG A 88 13.00 -12.65 -2.37
N VAL A 89 12.08 -13.54 -2.70
CA VAL A 89 11.67 -13.78 -4.07
C VAL A 89 10.67 -12.68 -4.44
N PRO A 90 10.91 -11.91 -5.50
CA PRO A 90 9.97 -10.90 -5.93
C PRO A 90 8.62 -11.53 -6.25
N SER A 91 7.58 -11.06 -5.59
CA SER A 91 6.19 -11.46 -5.81
C SER A 91 5.48 -10.36 -6.57
N LEU A 92 4.81 -10.72 -7.65
CA LEU A 92 3.99 -9.75 -8.38
C LEU A 92 2.62 -9.63 -7.71
N ALA A 93 2.33 -8.41 -7.27
CA ALA A 93 1.00 -8.02 -6.82
C ALA A 93 0.35 -7.14 -7.89
N ALA A 94 -0.81 -7.54 -8.35
CA ALA A 94 -1.63 -6.66 -9.18
C ALA A 94 -2.11 -5.46 -8.34
N MET A 95 -2.18 -4.27 -8.93
CA MET A 95 -2.61 -3.07 -8.22
C MET A 95 -3.19 -2.04 -9.18
N THR A 96 -4.50 -1.88 -9.14
CA THR A 96 -5.22 -0.73 -9.71
C THR A 96 -6.67 -0.76 -9.20
N MET A 97 -7.43 0.27 -9.46
CA MET A 97 -8.87 0.35 -9.19
C MET A 97 -9.52 1.09 -10.36
N ALA A 98 -9.31 0.57 -11.57
CA ALA A 98 -9.79 1.22 -12.78
C ALA A 98 -11.32 1.16 -12.86
N THR A 99 -11.94 2.31 -13.18
CA THR A 99 -13.39 2.40 -13.41
C THR A 99 -13.79 2.02 -14.83
N HIS A 100 -12.81 1.85 -15.73
CA HIS A 100 -13.01 1.54 -17.13
C HIS A 100 -12.03 0.46 -17.60
N VAL A 101 -12.44 -0.25 -18.63
CA VAL A 101 -11.62 -1.24 -19.35
C VAL A 101 -11.60 -0.90 -20.84
N LEU A 102 -10.58 -1.39 -21.54
CA LEU A 102 -10.61 -1.52 -22.98
C LEU A 102 -11.27 -2.86 -23.30
N ASP A 103 -12.36 -2.83 -24.03
CA ASP A 103 -13.06 -4.03 -24.45
C ASP A 103 -12.16 -4.84 -25.40
N PRO A 104 -11.89 -6.11 -25.12
CA PRO A 104 -10.93 -6.90 -25.89
C PRO A 104 -11.37 -7.20 -27.32
N GLU A 105 -12.67 -7.16 -27.63
CA GLU A 105 -13.18 -7.45 -28.95
C GLU A 105 -13.23 -6.19 -29.83
N THR A 106 -13.67 -5.08 -29.25
CA THR A 106 -13.87 -3.83 -29.99
C THR A 106 -12.70 -2.83 -29.88
N GLY A 107 -11.83 -3.00 -28.87
CA GLY A 107 -10.78 -2.04 -28.55
C GLY A 107 -11.30 -0.71 -27.95
N LEU A 108 -12.61 -0.56 -27.75
CA LEU A 108 -13.20 0.66 -27.24
C LEU A 108 -13.19 0.72 -25.71
N ARG A 109 -13.03 1.92 -25.18
CA ARG A 109 -13.12 2.16 -23.74
C ARG A 109 -14.58 2.11 -23.28
N ARG A 110 -14.86 1.27 -22.28
CA ARG A 110 -16.16 1.20 -21.63
C ARG A 110 -16.05 1.12 -20.11
N LYS A 111 -17.13 1.35 -19.40
CA LYS A 111 -17.21 1.14 -17.95
C LYS A 111 -16.91 -0.32 -17.60
N ALA A 112 -16.16 -0.51 -16.52
CA ALA A 112 -15.89 -1.85 -15.98
C ALA A 112 -17.14 -2.42 -15.31
N THR A 113 -17.33 -3.75 -15.41
CA THR A 113 -18.45 -4.48 -14.83
C THR A 113 -17.96 -5.48 -13.79
N ASP A 114 -18.87 -6.01 -12.96
CA ASP A 114 -18.56 -7.11 -12.03
C ASP A 114 -18.08 -8.36 -12.77
N ARG A 115 -18.60 -8.61 -13.97
CA ARG A 115 -18.11 -9.67 -14.86
C ARG A 115 -16.66 -9.48 -15.27
N ASP A 116 -16.24 -8.23 -15.55
CA ASP A 116 -14.83 -7.94 -15.88
C ASP A 116 -13.94 -8.22 -14.68
N LEU A 117 -14.35 -7.81 -13.48
CA LEU A 117 -13.63 -8.09 -12.25
C LEU A 117 -13.46 -9.60 -12.05
N ALA A 118 -14.53 -10.38 -12.19
CA ALA A 118 -14.50 -11.83 -12.07
C ALA A 118 -13.55 -12.47 -13.09
N LEU A 119 -13.60 -12.03 -14.35
CA LEU A 119 -12.73 -12.54 -15.42
C LEU A 119 -11.26 -12.24 -15.15
N ILE A 120 -10.94 -10.97 -14.83
CA ILE A 120 -9.58 -10.53 -14.53
C ILE A 120 -9.03 -11.29 -13.32
N THR A 121 -9.84 -11.47 -12.27
CA THR A 121 -9.43 -12.21 -11.06
C THR A 121 -9.13 -13.68 -11.37
N ARG A 122 -9.92 -14.32 -12.23
CA ARG A 122 -9.64 -15.69 -12.69
C ARG A 122 -8.39 -15.80 -13.56
N ILE A 123 -8.08 -14.78 -14.36
CA ILE A 123 -6.82 -14.73 -15.09
C ILE A 123 -5.65 -14.64 -14.10
N MET A 124 -5.72 -13.75 -13.11
CA MET A 124 -4.70 -13.65 -12.07
C MET A 124 -4.52 -14.95 -11.29
N GLU A 125 -5.60 -15.69 -11.01
CA GLU A 125 -5.53 -17.00 -10.34
C GLU A 125 -4.71 -18.00 -11.16
N LYS A 126 -4.80 -17.98 -12.48
CA LYS A 126 -4.09 -18.90 -13.39
C LYS A 126 -2.64 -18.51 -13.69
N LEU A 127 -2.24 -17.28 -13.38
CA LEU A 127 -0.88 -16.79 -13.61
C LEU A 127 0.00 -17.07 -12.40
N ASP A 128 0.89 -18.05 -12.46
CA ASP A 128 1.80 -18.40 -11.35
C ASP A 128 2.71 -17.24 -10.93
N THR A 129 3.04 -16.34 -11.86
CA THR A 129 3.86 -15.15 -11.60
C THR A 129 3.13 -14.09 -10.76
N VAL A 130 1.80 -14.07 -10.78
CA VAL A 130 0.98 -13.17 -9.93
C VAL A 130 0.65 -13.91 -8.65
N THR A 131 1.31 -13.60 -7.57
CA THR A 131 1.14 -14.28 -6.28
C THR A 131 0.14 -13.60 -5.35
N ILE A 132 -0.12 -12.31 -5.57
CA ILE A 132 -1.08 -11.52 -4.79
C ILE A 132 -2.09 -10.92 -5.77
N ALA A 133 -3.36 -11.26 -5.58
CA ALA A 133 -4.45 -10.71 -6.35
C ALA A 133 -4.91 -9.36 -5.79
N SER A 134 -5.57 -8.58 -6.61
CA SER A 134 -6.31 -7.40 -6.16
C SER A 134 -7.47 -7.10 -7.12
N ALA A 135 -8.42 -6.30 -6.66
CA ALA A 135 -9.48 -5.80 -7.52
C ALA A 135 -8.91 -4.78 -8.52
N LEU A 136 -8.56 -5.25 -9.73
CA LEU A 136 -7.98 -4.40 -10.77
C LEU A 136 -8.98 -3.42 -11.36
N VAL A 137 -10.27 -3.69 -11.23
CA VAL A 137 -11.33 -2.81 -11.69
C VAL A 137 -12.38 -2.64 -10.60
N THR A 138 -13.00 -1.47 -10.55
CA THR A 138 -14.15 -1.17 -9.71
C THR A 138 -15.41 -1.31 -10.56
N PRO A 139 -16.32 -2.25 -10.27
CA PRO A 139 -17.57 -2.42 -11.00
C PRO A 139 -18.40 -1.15 -11.03
N GLN A 140 -18.91 -0.78 -12.19
CA GLN A 140 -19.76 0.41 -12.40
C GLN A 140 -21.23 0.04 -12.71
N ASP A 141 -21.53 -1.25 -12.72
CA ASP A 141 -22.85 -1.84 -12.94
C ASP A 141 -23.53 -2.29 -11.65
N VAL A 142 -22.94 -1.97 -10.49
CA VAL A 142 -23.46 -2.26 -9.15
C VAL A 142 -23.81 -0.95 -8.42
N PRO A 143 -24.70 -0.98 -7.40
CA PRO A 143 -24.99 0.20 -6.60
C PRO A 143 -23.69 0.74 -5.95
N MET A 144 -23.46 2.05 -6.04
CA MET A 144 -22.23 2.69 -5.52
C MET A 144 -22.00 2.38 -4.04
N ALA A 145 -23.05 2.43 -3.23
CA ALA A 145 -22.99 2.13 -1.80
C ALA A 145 -22.63 0.68 -1.46
N ALA A 146 -22.75 -0.24 -2.43
CA ALA A 146 -22.42 -1.66 -2.29
C ALA A 146 -21.18 -2.07 -3.09
N SER A 147 -20.50 -1.12 -3.74
CA SER A 147 -19.39 -1.39 -4.64
C SER A 147 -18.25 -2.17 -3.96
N ASP A 148 -17.92 -1.84 -2.72
CA ASP A 148 -16.89 -2.56 -1.95
C ASP A 148 -17.30 -4.00 -1.67
N TRP A 149 -18.56 -4.24 -1.35
CA TRP A 149 -19.06 -5.59 -1.10
C TRP A 149 -18.97 -6.47 -2.36
N TYR A 150 -19.41 -5.95 -3.51
CA TYR A 150 -19.27 -6.67 -4.78
C TYR A 150 -17.80 -6.93 -5.10
N THR A 151 -16.96 -5.94 -4.91
CA THR A 151 -15.52 -6.06 -5.17
C THR A 151 -14.88 -7.17 -4.33
N TRP A 152 -15.14 -7.22 -3.01
CA TRP A 152 -14.63 -8.26 -2.14
C TRP A 152 -15.25 -9.62 -2.45
N ALA A 153 -16.58 -9.69 -2.56
CA ALA A 153 -17.29 -10.96 -2.82
C ALA A 153 -16.83 -11.59 -4.14
N THR A 154 -16.74 -10.79 -5.21
CA THR A 154 -16.31 -11.27 -6.53
C THR A 154 -14.85 -11.69 -6.51
N SER A 155 -13.96 -10.94 -5.85
CA SER A 155 -12.56 -11.32 -5.72
C SER A 155 -12.39 -12.62 -4.94
N ILE A 156 -13.01 -12.74 -3.77
CA ILE A 156 -12.94 -13.94 -2.91
C ILE A 156 -13.46 -15.20 -3.64
N LYS A 157 -14.52 -15.07 -4.43
CA LYS A 157 -15.08 -16.21 -5.20
C LYS A 157 -14.17 -16.69 -6.33
N ASN A 158 -13.31 -15.84 -6.87
CA ASN A 158 -12.57 -16.10 -8.10
C ASN A 158 -11.06 -16.32 -7.93
N THR A 159 -10.52 -16.25 -6.70
CA THR A 159 -9.12 -16.57 -6.42
C THR A 159 -8.94 -17.23 -5.06
N THR A 160 -7.90 -18.06 -4.93
CA THR A 160 -7.41 -18.62 -3.66
C THR A 160 -6.14 -17.93 -3.15
N LYS A 161 -5.59 -17.02 -3.94
CA LYS A 161 -4.40 -16.21 -3.58
C LYS A 161 -4.74 -15.18 -2.51
N HIS A 162 -3.70 -14.62 -1.89
CA HIS A 162 -3.87 -13.43 -1.05
C HIS A 162 -4.48 -12.28 -1.85
N ILE A 163 -5.44 -11.56 -1.26
CA ILE A 163 -6.14 -10.46 -1.92
C ILE A 163 -5.81 -9.16 -1.18
N THR A 164 -5.30 -8.17 -1.89
CA THR A 164 -5.15 -6.81 -1.37
C THR A 164 -6.23 -5.91 -1.94
N GLY A 165 -6.97 -5.21 -1.10
CA GLY A 165 -8.07 -4.34 -1.56
C GLY A 165 -8.26 -3.09 -0.72
N GLY A 166 -9.17 -2.22 -1.14
CA GLY A 166 -9.61 -1.05 -0.39
C GLY A 166 -10.81 -1.37 0.51
N ALA A 167 -11.09 -0.46 1.44
CA ALA A 167 -12.29 -0.47 2.25
C ALA A 167 -12.71 0.97 2.56
N VAL A 168 -13.98 1.19 2.87
CA VAL A 168 -14.50 2.48 3.29
C VAL A 168 -14.81 2.45 4.79
N GLY A 169 -13.96 3.12 5.58
CA GLY A 169 -14.10 3.21 7.03
C GLY A 169 -13.99 1.86 7.75
N LYS A 170 -14.35 1.87 9.02
CA LYS A 170 -14.32 0.66 9.86
C LYS A 170 -15.31 -0.40 9.39
N GLU A 171 -16.49 0.01 8.98
CA GLU A 171 -17.54 -0.93 8.52
C GLU A 171 -17.09 -1.68 7.26
N GLY A 172 -16.47 -1.00 6.29
CA GLY A 172 -15.94 -1.68 5.10
C GLY A 172 -14.88 -2.73 5.43
N VAL A 173 -14.02 -2.47 6.43
CA VAL A 173 -13.05 -3.47 6.91
C VAL A 173 -13.75 -4.66 7.54
N ARG A 174 -14.73 -4.43 8.44
CA ARG A 174 -15.52 -5.49 9.10
C ARG A 174 -16.28 -6.35 8.10
N ASP A 175 -16.89 -5.71 7.10
CA ASP A 175 -17.61 -6.43 6.04
C ASP A 175 -16.69 -7.31 5.20
N ALA A 176 -15.51 -6.82 4.83
CA ALA A 176 -14.52 -7.62 4.11
C ALA A 176 -14.02 -8.80 4.96
N ILE A 177 -13.75 -8.59 6.25
CA ILE A 177 -13.38 -9.65 7.21
C ILE A 177 -14.50 -10.68 7.31
N LYS A 178 -15.77 -10.25 7.45
CA LYS A 178 -16.92 -11.15 7.52
C LYS A 178 -17.07 -11.99 6.24
N MET A 179 -16.90 -11.39 5.06
CA MET A 179 -16.95 -12.14 3.80
C MET A 179 -15.80 -13.15 3.68
N ALA A 180 -14.60 -12.74 4.10
CA ALA A 180 -13.45 -13.64 4.11
C ALA A 180 -13.64 -14.79 5.11
N SER A 181 -14.21 -14.53 6.28
CA SER A 181 -14.54 -15.52 7.30
C SER A 181 -15.55 -16.56 6.79
N LEU A 182 -16.58 -16.12 6.06
CA LEU A 182 -17.54 -17.03 5.42
C LEU A 182 -16.86 -17.96 4.40
N ALA A 183 -15.81 -17.51 3.72
CA ALA A 183 -15.11 -18.31 2.73
C ALA A 183 -14.25 -19.44 3.33
N VAL A 184 -13.90 -19.35 4.63
CA VAL A 184 -13.10 -20.35 5.36
C VAL A 184 -13.87 -21.00 6.53
N GLY A 185 -15.14 -20.64 6.72
CA GLY A 185 -16.06 -21.28 7.65
C GLY A 185 -16.26 -20.56 8.99
N SER A 186 -15.28 -19.79 9.47
CA SER A 186 -15.42 -18.97 10.69
C SER A 186 -14.45 -17.80 10.73
N GLU A 187 -14.73 -16.82 11.59
CA GLU A 187 -13.82 -15.68 11.83
C GLU A 187 -12.55 -16.14 12.55
N GLU A 188 -12.66 -17.11 13.46
CA GLU A 188 -11.50 -17.67 14.14
C GLU A 188 -10.49 -18.30 13.17
N GLU A 189 -10.96 -19.07 12.20
CA GLU A 189 -10.09 -19.66 11.17
C GLU A 189 -9.51 -18.61 10.25
N PHE A 190 -10.28 -17.58 9.90
CA PHE A 190 -9.78 -16.47 9.10
C PHE A 190 -8.67 -15.69 9.83
N LEU A 191 -8.86 -15.36 11.12
CA LEU A 191 -7.88 -14.57 11.88
C LEU A 191 -6.57 -15.33 12.15
N LYS A 192 -6.57 -16.66 12.14
CA LYS A 192 -5.33 -17.47 12.18
C LYS A 192 -4.50 -17.32 10.90
N ARG A 193 -5.16 -17.12 9.76
CA ARG A 193 -4.53 -17.05 8.43
C ARG A 193 -5.25 -16.01 7.55
N PRO A 194 -5.11 -14.71 7.85
CA PRO A 194 -5.80 -13.67 7.10
C PRO A 194 -5.28 -13.59 5.65
N PHE A 195 -6.09 -14.05 4.71
CA PHE A 195 -5.75 -14.07 3.28
C PHE A 195 -6.15 -12.80 2.54
N ILE A 196 -6.49 -11.74 3.29
CA ILE A 196 -6.74 -10.40 2.75
C ILE A 196 -5.85 -9.38 3.43
N SER A 197 -5.65 -8.24 2.76
CA SER A 197 -4.97 -7.06 3.32
C SER A 197 -5.61 -5.78 2.78
N PHE A 198 -5.46 -4.68 3.52
CA PHE A 198 -6.07 -3.40 3.17
C PHE A 198 -5.04 -2.37 2.72
N TRP A 199 -5.38 -1.60 1.68
CA TRP A 199 -4.61 -0.42 1.31
C TRP A 199 -4.90 0.72 2.26
N VAL A 200 -3.83 1.34 2.74
CA VAL A 200 -3.83 2.56 3.53
C VAL A 200 -3.04 3.60 2.77
N LEU A 201 -3.74 4.53 2.13
CA LEU A 201 -3.13 5.54 1.27
C LEU A 201 -3.13 6.89 1.99
N THR A 202 -1.95 7.45 2.26
CA THR A 202 -1.86 8.81 2.79
C THR A 202 -2.28 9.84 1.74
N MET A 203 -2.56 11.05 2.18
CA MET A 203 -2.92 12.18 1.30
C MET A 203 -1.85 13.28 1.41
N PRO A 204 -0.72 13.13 0.71
CA PRO A 204 0.35 14.11 0.76
C PRO A 204 -0.10 15.54 0.44
N PRO A 205 0.47 16.56 1.08
CA PRO A 205 1.57 16.51 2.04
C PRO A 205 1.10 16.27 3.49
N LEU A 206 1.78 15.34 4.20
CA LEU A 206 1.68 15.10 5.65
C LEU A 206 0.23 15.03 6.16
N ARG A 207 -0.60 14.20 5.53
CA ARG A 207 -2.03 14.13 5.84
C ARG A 207 -2.57 12.71 5.74
N VAL A 208 -3.45 12.36 6.66
CA VAL A 208 -4.30 11.17 6.63
C VAL A 208 -5.74 11.60 6.89
N ASP A 209 -6.66 11.26 6.01
CA ASP A 209 -8.07 11.50 6.21
C ASP A 209 -8.68 10.55 7.25
N GLU A 210 -9.88 10.86 7.70
CA GLU A 210 -10.59 10.06 8.72
C GLU A 210 -10.90 8.65 8.21
N ASN A 211 -11.31 8.50 6.94
CA ASN A 211 -11.62 7.19 6.37
C ASN A 211 -10.39 6.28 6.37
N THR A 212 -9.26 6.77 5.88
CA THR A 212 -8.00 6.03 5.83
C THR A 212 -7.49 5.66 7.22
N SER A 213 -7.55 6.58 8.20
CA SER A 213 -7.17 6.27 9.57
C SER A 213 -8.09 5.22 10.20
N ASN A 214 -9.40 5.26 9.92
CA ASN A 214 -10.36 4.28 10.37
C ASN A 214 -10.09 2.89 9.79
N VAL A 215 -9.75 2.79 8.50
CA VAL A 215 -9.34 1.52 7.87
C VAL A 215 -8.10 0.95 8.54
N LEU A 216 -7.07 1.79 8.75
CA LEU A 216 -5.82 1.37 9.39
C LEU A 216 -6.06 0.85 10.82
N MET A 217 -6.81 1.62 11.63
CA MET A 217 -7.10 1.27 13.01
C MET A 217 -7.91 -0.03 13.11
N GLU A 218 -8.96 -0.19 12.29
CA GLU A 218 -9.79 -1.38 12.32
C GLU A 218 -9.03 -2.62 11.84
N ALA A 219 -8.21 -2.51 10.79
CA ALA A 219 -7.33 -3.59 10.35
C ALA A 219 -6.34 -3.99 11.45
N ALA A 220 -5.78 -3.01 12.18
CA ALA A 220 -4.88 -3.25 13.31
C ALA A 220 -5.58 -3.99 14.46
N VAL A 221 -6.82 -3.62 14.81
CA VAL A 221 -7.62 -4.31 15.85
C VAL A 221 -7.69 -5.81 15.57
N HIS A 222 -7.96 -6.18 14.32
CA HIS A 222 -8.11 -7.58 13.89
C HIS A 222 -6.79 -8.23 13.46
N LYS A 223 -5.64 -7.55 13.54
CA LYS A 223 -4.33 -8.01 13.03
C LYS A 223 -4.36 -8.47 11.56
N VAL A 224 -5.22 -7.86 10.76
CA VAL A 224 -5.23 -8.06 9.31
C VAL A 224 -4.19 -7.13 8.68
N PRO A 225 -3.32 -7.62 7.75
CA PRO A 225 -2.24 -6.82 7.22
C PRO A 225 -2.69 -5.52 6.54
N SER A 226 -1.97 -4.43 6.80
CA SER A 226 -2.16 -3.13 6.14
C SER A 226 -1.00 -2.80 5.22
N VAL A 227 -1.29 -2.45 3.96
CA VAL A 227 -0.30 -1.95 3.00
C VAL A 227 -0.29 -0.43 3.10
N ILE A 228 0.65 0.11 3.88
CA ILE A 228 0.76 1.56 4.09
C ILE A 228 1.56 2.16 2.95
N SER A 229 0.92 3.01 2.16
CA SER A 229 1.47 3.58 0.93
C SER A 229 1.36 5.10 0.96
N SER A 230 2.48 5.79 1.08
CA SER A 230 2.56 7.22 0.84
C SER A 230 2.84 7.49 -0.64
N GLY A 231 2.17 8.49 -1.21
CA GLY A 231 2.14 8.70 -2.66
C GLY A 231 2.38 10.13 -3.10
N GLY A 232 3.38 10.82 -2.54
CA GLY A 232 3.75 12.18 -2.94
C GLY A 232 4.05 12.29 -4.44
N ILE A 233 3.70 13.43 -5.04
CA ILE A 233 4.00 13.78 -6.41
C ILE A 233 5.03 14.90 -6.37
N LEU A 234 6.24 14.64 -6.91
CA LEU A 234 7.34 15.60 -6.97
C LEU A 234 6.88 16.92 -7.61
N GLY A 235 7.11 18.02 -6.89
CA GLY A 235 6.77 19.37 -7.34
C GLY A 235 5.29 19.75 -7.21
N MET A 236 4.42 18.84 -6.75
CA MET A 236 3.01 19.11 -6.54
C MET A 236 2.58 18.89 -5.09
N THR A 237 2.66 17.65 -4.59
CA THR A 237 2.27 17.25 -3.22
C THR A 237 3.44 16.73 -2.42
N SER A 238 4.65 16.85 -2.94
CA SER A 238 5.92 16.49 -2.33
C SER A 238 7.00 17.49 -2.81
N PRO A 239 8.08 17.68 -2.04
CA PRO A 239 9.21 18.49 -2.48
C PRO A 239 9.75 18.03 -3.85
N MET A 240 10.35 18.96 -4.61
CA MET A 240 10.86 18.69 -5.95
C MET A 240 12.12 17.82 -5.93
N SER A 241 12.98 17.90 -4.89
CA SER A 241 14.16 17.05 -4.82
C SER A 241 13.80 15.63 -4.40
N VAL A 242 14.46 14.66 -4.99
CA VAL A 242 14.24 13.22 -4.72
C VAL A 242 14.48 12.94 -3.24
N GLU A 243 15.57 13.43 -2.66
CA GLU A 243 15.95 13.20 -1.26
C GLU A 243 14.89 13.75 -0.29
N SER A 244 14.42 14.97 -0.52
CA SER A 244 13.37 15.58 0.32
C SER A 244 12.03 14.86 0.16
N ALA A 245 11.72 14.35 -1.04
CA ALA A 245 10.53 13.54 -1.27
C ALA A 245 10.62 12.19 -0.56
N LEU A 246 11.81 11.57 -0.49
CA LEU A 246 12.03 10.34 0.28
C LEU A 246 11.82 10.57 1.78
N VAL A 247 12.38 11.66 2.34
CA VAL A 247 12.16 12.06 3.75
C VAL A 247 10.67 12.22 4.04
N HIS A 248 9.99 13.01 3.24
CA HIS A 248 8.56 13.29 3.38
C HIS A 248 7.70 12.00 3.31
N THR A 249 7.94 11.16 2.32
CA THR A 249 7.19 9.91 2.12
C THR A 249 7.46 8.92 3.24
N HIS A 250 8.72 8.86 3.72
CA HIS A 250 9.10 7.99 4.83
C HIS A 250 8.42 8.45 6.13
N ALA A 251 8.39 9.76 6.41
CA ALA A 251 7.72 10.32 7.57
C ALA A 251 6.22 9.95 7.62
N GLU A 252 5.50 10.13 6.51
CA GLU A 252 4.07 9.74 6.43
C GLU A 252 3.86 8.24 6.70
N THR A 253 4.73 7.40 6.14
CA THR A 253 4.65 5.95 6.35
C THR A 253 4.92 5.58 7.80
N LEU A 254 5.95 6.17 8.43
CA LEU A 254 6.28 5.94 9.85
C LEU A 254 5.15 6.37 10.78
N ALA A 255 4.51 7.50 10.53
CA ALA A 255 3.38 7.97 11.32
C ALA A 255 2.19 6.99 11.28
N CYS A 256 1.87 6.43 10.11
CA CYS A 256 0.82 5.41 9.98
C CYS A 256 1.22 4.09 10.65
N ILE A 257 2.50 3.67 10.56
CA ILE A 257 2.99 2.50 11.29
C ILE A 257 2.80 2.70 12.80
N ALA A 258 3.21 3.85 13.33
CA ALA A 258 3.05 4.17 14.74
C ALA A 258 1.57 4.10 15.16
N LEU A 259 0.65 4.70 14.39
CA LEU A 259 -0.78 4.61 14.69
C LEU A 259 -1.27 3.16 14.77
N SER A 260 -0.88 2.31 13.82
CA SER A 260 -1.29 0.91 13.84
C SER A 260 -0.81 0.17 15.08
N GLN A 261 0.42 0.46 15.54
CA GLN A 261 1.00 -0.17 16.74
C GLN A 261 0.46 0.42 18.04
N LEU A 262 0.07 1.70 18.06
CA LEU A 262 -0.64 2.29 19.19
C LEU A 262 -2.04 1.69 19.38
N VAL A 263 -2.69 1.30 18.30
CA VAL A 263 -4.01 0.62 18.34
C VAL A 263 -3.85 -0.82 18.82
N ASN A 264 -2.94 -1.57 18.21
CA ASN A 264 -2.71 -2.97 18.57
C ASN A 264 -1.24 -3.37 18.27
N PRO A 265 -0.39 -3.46 19.29
CA PRO A 265 0.99 -3.90 19.12
C PRO A 265 1.07 -5.26 18.43
N GLY A 266 1.94 -5.38 17.45
CA GLY A 266 2.08 -6.57 16.61
C GLY A 266 1.11 -6.63 15.43
N ALA A 267 0.35 -5.57 15.15
CA ALA A 267 -0.43 -5.46 13.92
C ALA A 267 0.48 -5.51 12.70
N PRO A 268 0.23 -6.41 11.72
CA PRO A 268 1.12 -6.59 10.58
C PRO A 268 0.96 -5.45 9.57
N VAL A 269 2.10 -4.88 9.13
CA VAL A 269 2.13 -3.83 8.12
C VAL A 269 3.14 -4.16 7.02
N ILE A 270 2.83 -3.73 5.81
CA ILE A 270 3.70 -3.76 4.63
C ILE A 270 4.07 -2.33 4.31
N TYR A 271 5.36 -2.05 4.32
CA TYR A 271 5.91 -0.76 3.94
C TYR A 271 5.80 -0.57 2.43
N SER A 272 5.07 0.44 2.01
CA SER A 272 4.83 0.69 0.59
C SER A 272 5.00 2.17 0.26
N SER A 273 5.23 2.45 -1.01
CA SER A 273 5.29 3.82 -1.52
C SER A 273 4.64 3.88 -2.89
N TYR A 274 4.07 5.03 -3.19
CA TYR A 274 3.44 5.34 -4.47
C TYR A 274 3.94 6.67 -5.01
N VAL A 275 5.20 7.02 -4.69
CA VAL A 275 5.85 8.29 -5.10
C VAL A 275 6.00 8.34 -6.61
N ARG A 276 5.74 9.51 -7.19
CA ARG A 276 5.75 9.76 -8.63
C ARG A 276 6.32 11.13 -8.93
N SER A 277 6.76 11.32 -10.17
CA SER A 277 7.06 12.65 -10.70
C SER A 277 5.87 13.20 -11.50
N MET A 278 5.94 14.46 -11.83
CA MET A 278 4.98 15.15 -12.69
C MET A 278 5.72 15.88 -13.80
N ASP A 279 5.20 15.81 -15.00
CA ASP A 279 5.61 16.71 -16.06
C ASP A 279 4.99 18.10 -15.80
N MET A 280 5.83 19.05 -15.40
CA MET A 280 5.42 20.40 -15.04
C MET A 280 4.83 21.19 -16.22
N LYS A 281 5.10 20.78 -17.46
CA LYS A 281 4.58 21.44 -18.66
C LYS A 281 3.16 21.00 -18.98
N THR A 282 2.88 19.71 -18.85
CA THR A 282 1.58 19.13 -19.18
C THR A 282 0.69 18.89 -17.96
N MET A 283 1.24 19.01 -16.75
CA MET A 283 0.60 18.68 -15.47
C MET A 283 0.15 17.22 -15.41
N CYS A 284 0.78 16.35 -16.21
CA CYS A 284 0.51 14.92 -16.20
C CYS A 284 1.47 14.20 -15.24
N ILE A 285 0.94 13.22 -14.52
CA ILE A 285 1.74 12.36 -13.65
C ILE A 285 2.53 11.39 -14.53
N ASN A 286 3.84 11.28 -14.27
CA ASN A 286 4.72 10.31 -14.91
C ASN A 286 4.85 9.08 -14.01
N MET A 287 4.43 7.93 -14.51
CA MET A 287 4.41 6.68 -13.76
C MET A 287 5.76 5.94 -13.82
N SER A 288 6.53 6.15 -14.88
CA SER A 288 7.77 5.42 -15.22
C SER A 288 8.95 6.31 -15.57
N SER A 289 8.93 7.59 -15.18
CA SER A 289 10.10 8.44 -15.33
C SER A 289 11.29 7.93 -14.50
N PRO A 290 12.55 8.24 -14.91
CA PRO A 290 13.74 7.87 -14.15
C PRO A 290 13.67 8.27 -12.68
N GLU A 291 13.17 9.48 -12.37
CA GLU A 291 13.01 9.99 -11.01
C GLU A 291 12.03 9.13 -10.20
N SER A 292 10.91 8.73 -10.81
CA SER A 292 9.93 7.84 -10.18
C SER A 292 10.53 6.48 -9.85
N ILE A 293 11.39 5.96 -10.72
CA ILE A 293 12.08 4.68 -10.51
C ILE A 293 13.12 4.79 -9.39
N ILE A 294 13.94 5.84 -9.40
CA ILE A 294 14.94 6.12 -8.36
C ILE A 294 14.28 6.23 -6.98
N MET A 295 13.17 6.96 -6.89
CA MET A 295 12.42 7.09 -5.64
C MET A 295 11.89 5.74 -5.13
N LYS A 296 11.39 4.88 -6.02
CA LYS A 296 10.93 3.52 -5.63
C LYS A 296 12.08 2.68 -5.06
N VAL A 297 13.27 2.76 -5.66
CA VAL A 297 14.48 2.10 -5.13
C VAL A 297 14.84 2.66 -3.76
N GLY A 298 14.89 3.99 -3.61
CA GLY A 298 15.16 4.63 -2.32
C GLY A 298 14.15 4.24 -1.23
N MET A 299 12.85 4.25 -1.55
CA MET A 299 11.81 3.82 -0.60
C MET A 299 11.90 2.33 -0.25
N SER A 300 12.32 1.48 -1.19
CA SER A 300 12.60 0.06 -0.89
C SER A 300 13.75 -0.08 0.11
N GLN A 301 14.82 0.72 -0.04
CA GLN A 301 15.92 0.75 0.93
C GLN A 301 15.46 1.24 2.31
N MET A 302 14.55 2.21 2.38
CA MET A 302 13.97 2.66 3.65
C MET A 302 13.15 1.57 4.33
N GLY A 303 12.34 0.82 3.58
CA GLY A 303 11.61 -0.33 4.12
C GLY A 303 12.54 -1.45 4.61
N ASP A 304 13.64 -1.70 3.89
CA ASP A 304 14.69 -2.64 4.32
C ASP A 304 15.38 -2.17 5.60
N TYR A 305 15.66 -0.88 5.72
CA TYR A 305 16.29 -0.28 6.89
C TYR A 305 15.46 -0.48 8.17
N VAL A 306 14.15 -0.28 8.08
CA VAL A 306 13.26 -0.51 9.23
C VAL A 306 12.87 -1.99 9.42
N GLY A 307 13.39 -2.88 8.55
CA GLY A 307 13.20 -4.34 8.67
C GLY A 307 11.81 -4.83 8.30
N LEU A 308 11.05 -4.09 7.49
CA LEU A 308 9.68 -4.44 7.14
C LEU A 308 9.58 -5.11 5.75
N PRO A 309 8.52 -5.91 5.53
CA PRO A 309 8.17 -6.32 4.19
C PRO A 309 7.87 -5.09 3.32
N THR A 310 8.39 -5.08 2.10
CA THR A 310 8.26 -3.94 1.19
C THR A 310 7.41 -4.28 -0.02
N LYS A 311 6.54 -3.36 -0.43
CA LYS A 311 5.80 -3.41 -1.69
C LYS A 311 5.99 -2.10 -2.44
N MET A 312 6.64 -2.17 -3.60
CA MET A 312 6.86 -0.99 -4.45
C MET A 312 6.17 -1.17 -5.79
N PRO A 313 5.64 -0.10 -6.40
CA PRO A 313 5.09 -0.16 -7.74
C PRO A 313 6.21 -0.54 -8.73
N ALA A 314 6.00 -1.64 -9.42
CA ALA A 314 6.85 -2.09 -10.52
C ALA A 314 6.02 -2.09 -11.81
N ASN A 315 6.68 -2.14 -12.95
CA ASN A 315 6.03 -2.33 -14.25
C ASN A 315 4.93 -1.29 -14.59
N LEU A 316 4.93 -0.13 -13.93
CA LEU A 316 4.10 0.99 -14.33
C LEU A 316 4.63 1.59 -15.63
N ARG A 317 3.74 2.10 -16.45
CA ARG A 317 4.11 2.69 -17.75
C ARG A 317 3.21 3.88 -18.09
N ASP A 318 3.76 4.80 -18.85
CA ASP A 318 3.03 5.93 -19.45
C ASP A 318 2.58 5.61 -20.88
N GLY A 319 3.24 4.68 -21.56
CA GLY A 319 2.85 4.14 -22.86
C GLY A 319 1.43 3.58 -22.85
N LYS A 320 0.59 4.04 -23.78
CA LYS A 320 -0.84 3.71 -23.86
C LYS A 320 -1.11 2.47 -24.71
N VAL A 321 -0.14 2.04 -25.48
CA VAL A 321 -0.21 0.87 -26.36
C VAL A 321 0.97 -0.06 -26.07
N LEU A 322 0.90 -1.30 -26.54
CA LEU A 322 1.97 -2.29 -26.41
C LEU A 322 3.02 -2.07 -27.52
N ASP A 323 3.92 -1.13 -27.28
CA ASP A 323 5.00 -0.76 -28.18
C ASP A 323 6.36 -0.81 -27.50
N ALA A 324 7.41 -0.30 -28.15
CA ALA A 324 8.77 -0.26 -27.61
C ALA A 324 8.87 0.59 -26.33
N GLN A 325 8.11 1.71 -26.26
CA GLN A 325 8.06 2.53 -25.06
C GLN A 325 7.51 1.75 -23.87
N ALA A 326 6.37 1.11 -24.05
CA ALA A 326 5.76 0.31 -22.99
C ALA A 326 6.66 -0.84 -22.52
N GLY A 327 7.38 -1.49 -23.46
CA GLY A 327 8.37 -2.53 -23.15
C GLY A 327 9.54 -2.00 -22.33
N PHE A 328 10.10 -0.87 -22.72
CA PHE A 328 11.24 -0.23 -22.03
C PHE A 328 10.86 0.23 -20.63
N GLU A 329 9.77 0.94 -20.47
CA GLU A 329 9.26 1.43 -19.17
C GLU A 329 8.97 0.28 -18.21
N THR A 330 8.33 -0.79 -18.70
CA THR A 330 8.04 -1.99 -17.91
C THR A 330 9.32 -2.68 -17.45
N ALA A 331 10.32 -2.82 -18.35
CA ALA A 331 11.58 -3.44 -18.02
C ALA A 331 12.38 -2.64 -16.99
N MET A 332 12.48 -1.31 -17.12
CA MET A 332 13.14 -0.44 -16.16
C MET A 332 12.50 -0.54 -14.76
N GLY A 333 11.17 -0.45 -14.69
CA GLY A 333 10.45 -0.55 -13.42
C GLY A 333 10.56 -1.91 -12.76
N GLY A 334 10.63 -3.00 -13.56
CA GLY A 334 10.76 -4.37 -13.08
C GLY A 334 12.17 -4.72 -12.60
N LEU A 335 13.21 -4.16 -13.23
CA LEU A 335 14.61 -4.38 -12.84
C LEU A 335 15.06 -3.57 -11.63
N ALA A 336 14.43 -2.43 -11.39
CA ALA A 336 14.79 -1.48 -10.34
C ALA A 336 14.30 -1.89 -8.92
N ARG A 337 14.20 -3.20 -8.63
CA ARG A 337 13.71 -3.71 -7.36
C ARG A 337 14.67 -4.70 -6.69
#